data_9e8af1f32e2597cb9800cf156735fe36
#
_entry.id   9e8af1f32e2597cb9800cf156735fe36
#
_cell.length_a   1.000
_cell.length_b   1.000
_cell.length_c   1.000
_cell.angle_alpha   90.00
_cell.angle_beta   90.00
_cell.angle_gamma   90.00
#
_symmetry.space_group_name_H-M   'P 1'
#
loop_
_entity.id
_entity.type
_entity.pdbx_description
1 polymer ?
#
loop_
_entity_poly.entity_id
_entity_poly.type
_entity_poly.pdbx_seq_one_letter_code
_entity_poly.pdbx_strand_id
1 'polypeptide(L)'
;MSGEMGQEIMLALDKGVKEARAIVLGSHGRGFCSGANLSGGGNINLDDPDRDMGIRLERIFNPMFLKLRDLPIPFITSVRGPAVGFGCGLALMGDIIVTSKTAFFLQSFCNIGLVPDGGAAYLMSRAIGRVKTMELTLLGERYPAEKAYADGLITRLVADEDLESVTEQIALKLAKGPPLSLKLIRQMTWAALDSSFAEQLARERDFQRTAGRTNDFIEGVSSFREKRKANFTGQ
;
A
#
# COMPACT_ATOMS: atom_id res chain seq x y z
N MET A 1 6.41 9.37 -11.70
CA MET A 1 7.39 8.43 -11.09
C MET A 1 8.55 8.23 -12.05
N SER A 2 9.77 8.55 -11.62
CA SER A 2 11.01 8.23 -12.34
C SER A 2 11.69 7.00 -11.73
N GLY A 3 12.69 6.42 -12.41
CA GLY A 3 13.49 5.31 -11.85
C GLY A 3 14.27 5.74 -10.61
N GLU A 4 14.82 6.95 -10.61
CA GLU A 4 15.54 7.54 -9.47
C GLU A 4 14.62 7.66 -8.24
N MET A 5 13.42 8.20 -8.41
CA MET A 5 12.44 8.28 -7.32
C MET A 5 12.07 6.89 -6.78
N GLY A 6 11.97 5.86 -7.63
CA GLY A 6 11.75 4.49 -7.18
C GLY A 6 12.90 3.97 -6.30
N GLN A 7 14.15 4.27 -6.67
CA GLN A 7 15.33 3.93 -5.87
C GLN A 7 15.37 4.71 -4.54
N GLU A 8 15.06 6.00 -4.56
CA GLU A 8 14.95 6.83 -3.34
C GLU A 8 13.89 6.31 -2.38
N ILE A 9 12.72 5.90 -2.89
CA ILE A 9 11.68 5.26 -2.08
C ILE A 9 12.24 3.98 -1.43
N MET A 10 12.93 3.12 -2.18
CA MET A 10 13.52 1.90 -1.61
C MET A 10 14.52 2.19 -0.49
N LEU A 11 15.38 3.19 -0.65
CA LEU A 11 16.32 3.62 0.39
C LEU A 11 15.59 4.19 1.62
N ALA A 12 14.54 4.99 1.40
CA ALA A 12 13.72 5.53 2.48
C ALA A 12 12.98 4.40 3.26
N LEU A 13 12.50 3.37 2.56
CA LEU A 13 11.91 2.19 3.20
C LEU A 13 12.92 1.42 4.05
N ASP A 14 14.17 1.23 3.56
CA ASP A 14 15.23 0.57 4.32
C ASP A 14 15.60 1.33 5.60
N LYS A 15 15.64 2.65 5.52
CA LYS A 15 15.83 3.51 6.69
C LYS A 15 14.63 3.42 7.63
N GLY A 16 13.41 3.56 7.11
CA GLY A 16 12.19 3.53 7.90
C GLY A 16 12.01 2.25 8.70
N VAL A 17 12.34 1.10 8.11
CA VAL A 17 12.28 -0.21 8.82
C VAL A 17 13.22 -0.26 10.02
N LYS A 18 14.37 0.44 9.98
CA LYS A 18 15.35 0.47 11.08
C LYS A 18 14.99 1.47 12.18
N GLU A 19 14.32 2.57 11.82
CA GLU A 19 14.16 3.73 12.69
C GLU A 19 12.70 3.97 13.16
N ALA A 20 11.73 3.28 12.53
CA ALA A 20 10.31 3.53 12.78
C ALA A 20 9.53 2.25 13.06
N ARG A 21 8.32 2.41 13.62
CA ARG A 21 7.35 1.32 13.85
C ARG A 21 6.16 1.35 12.90
N ALA A 22 6.06 2.38 12.06
CA ALA A 22 5.10 2.51 10.97
C ALA A 22 5.66 3.48 9.94
N ILE A 23 5.30 3.30 8.66
CA ILE A 23 5.71 4.18 7.57
C ILE A 23 4.47 4.79 6.93
N VAL A 24 4.53 6.09 6.64
CA VAL A 24 3.53 6.81 5.85
C VAL A 24 4.16 7.24 4.53
N LEU A 25 3.50 6.92 3.42
CA LEU A 25 3.81 7.46 2.11
C LEU A 25 2.70 8.44 1.69
N GLY A 26 3.07 9.68 1.50
CA GLY A 26 2.19 10.74 1.03
C GLY A 26 2.91 11.67 0.06
N SER A 27 2.25 12.76 -0.33
CA SER A 27 2.84 13.81 -1.17
C SER A 27 2.54 15.20 -0.58
N HIS A 28 3.48 16.12 -0.75
CA HIS A 28 3.28 17.55 -0.42
C HIS A 28 2.66 18.34 -1.59
N GLY A 29 2.54 17.71 -2.76
CA GLY A 29 2.01 18.35 -3.97
C GLY A 29 0.48 18.29 -4.07
N ARG A 30 -0.02 18.75 -5.24
CA ARG A 30 -1.47 18.73 -5.55
C ARG A 30 -2.05 17.34 -5.78
N GLY A 31 -1.21 16.33 -5.93
CA GLY A 31 -1.63 14.96 -6.19
C GLY A 31 -0.68 13.96 -5.60
N PHE A 32 -1.16 12.76 -5.34
CA PHE A 32 -0.36 11.68 -4.79
C PHE A 32 0.71 11.22 -5.79
N CYS A 33 0.28 10.83 -6.99
CA CYS A 33 1.18 10.46 -8.07
C CYS A 33 0.43 10.45 -9.41
N SER A 34 0.95 11.18 -10.39
CA SER A 34 0.35 11.27 -11.75
C SER A 34 0.79 10.15 -12.70
N GLY A 35 1.45 9.10 -12.21
CA GLY A 35 1.91 7.97 -13.00
C GLY A 35 3.39 8.04 -13.38
N ALA A 36 3.79 7.20 -14.34
CA ALA A 36 5.15 7.17 -14.86
C ALA A 36 5.48 8.45 -15.64
N ASN A 37 6.74 8.90 -15.55
CA ASN A 37 7.21 10.03 -16.36
C ASN A 37 7.42 9.57 -17.82
N LEU A 38 6.50 9.99 -18.69
CA LEU A 38 6.57 9.72 -20.14
C LEU A 38 7.22 10.88 -20.93
N SER A 39 7.44 12.06 -20.29
CA SER A 39 7.85 13.31 -20.96
C SER A 39 9.37 13.53 -20.99
N GLY A 40 10.20 12.49 -21.08
CA GLY A 40 11.63 12.69 -21.35
C GLY A 40 12.62 12.27 -20.25
N GLY A 41 12.18 11.76 -19.13
CA GLY A 41 13.07 11.19 -18.09
C GLY A 41 13.45 9.74 -18.32
N GLY A 42 13.07 9.17 -19.43
CA GLY A 42 13.36 7.78 -19.72
C GLY A 42 13.35 7.50 -21.20
N ASN A 43 14.37 7.91 -21.90
CA ASN A 43 14.71 7.56 -23.29
C ASN A 43 13.84 6.47 -23.95
N ILE A 44 12.51 6.71 -24.03
CA ILE A 44 11.62 5.85 -24.78
C ILE A 44 11.88 6.20 -26.25
N ASN A 45 12.61 5.35 -26.94
CA ASN A 45 12.74 5.47 -28.37
C ASN A 45 11.47 4.91 -29.02
N LEU A 46 10.59 5.79 -29.49
CA LEU A 46 9.34 5.39 -30.14
C LEU A 46 9.57 4.73 -31.51
N ASP A 47 10.72 4.99 -32.14
CA ASP A 47 11.11 4.44 -33.43
C ASP A 47 11.72 3.03 -33.31
N ASP A 48 12.03 2.58 -32.10
CA ASP A 48 12.55 1.24 -31.85
C ASP A 48 11.39 0.23 -31.85
N PRO A 49 11.34 -0.72 -32.82
CA PRO A 49 10.30 -1.75 -32.84
C PRO A 49 10.42 -2.75 -31.70
N ASP A 50 11.63 -2.92 -31.14
CA ASP A 50 11.91 -3.86 -30.04
C ASP A 50 11.89 -3.17 -28.66
N ARG A 51 11.34 -1.96 -28.58
CA ARG A 51 11.26 -1.21 -27.32
C ARG A 51 10.54 -1.99 -26.22
N ASP A 52 11.20 -2.16 -25.10
CA ASP A 52 10.66 -2.86 -23.93
C ASP A 52 10.21 -1.87 -22.84
N MET A 53 8.90 -1.71 -22.71
CA MET A 53 8.28 -0.89 -21.63
C MET A 53 8.31 -1.60 -20.28
N GLY A 54 8.58 -2.89 -20.22
CA GLY A 54 8.65 -3.71 -19.02
C GLY A 54 10.00 -3.66 -18.29
N ILE A 55 11.09 -3.25 -18.96
CA ILE A 55 12.44 -3.31 -18.39
C ILE A 55 12.60 -2.56 -17.08
N ARG A 56 11.91 -1.41 -16.91
CA ARG A 56 11.92 -0.65 -15.67
C ARG A 56 11.05 -1.28 -14.59
N LEU A 57 9.95 -1.93 -15.00
CA LEU A 57 9.14 -2.71 -14.09
C LEU A 57 9.99 -3.82 -13.48
N GLU A 58 10.68 -4.58 -14.29
CA GLU A 58 11.53 -5.69 -13.82
C GLU A 58 12.67 -5.22 -12.93
N ARG A 59 13.41 -4.18 -13.34
CA ARG A 59 14.65 -3.78 -12.65
C ARG A 59 14.45 -2.92 -11.41
N ILE A 60 13.37 -2.13 -11.34
CA ILE A 60 13.18 -1.12 -10.29
C ILE A 60 11.83 -1.27 -9.60
N PHE A 61 10.75 -1.25 -10.37
CA PHE A 61 9.43 -1.08 -9.77
C PHE A 61 8.86 -2.36 -9.17
N ASN A 62 8.99 -3.51 -9.83
CA ASN A 62 8.54 -4.77 -9.25
C ASN A 62 9.30 -5.12 -7.97
N PRO A 63 10.65 -4.98 -7.89
CA PRO A 63 11.38 -5.10 -6.62
C PRO A 63 10.87 -4.14 -5.54
N MET A 64 10.53 -2.90 -5.89
CA MET A 64 9.97 -1.93 -4.94
C MET A 64 8.59 -2.38 -4.42
N PHE A 65 7.70 -2.86 -5.29
CA PHE A 65 6.38 -3.35 -4.87
C PHE A 65 6.48 -4.60 -4.00
N LEU A 66 7.37 -5.53 -4.33
CA LEU A 66 7.64 -6.70 -3.50
C LEU A 66 8.16 -6.29 -2.11
N LYS A 67 9.06 -5.31 -2.07
CA LYS A 67 9.56 -4.74 -0.81
C LYS A 67 8.44 -4.10 0.01
N LEU A 68 7.54 -3.33 -0.60
CA LEU A 68 6.37 -2.74 0.07
C LEU A 68 5.45 -3.81 0.65
N ARG A 69 5.19 -4.89 -0.10
CA ARG A 69 4.41 -6.03 0.38
C ARG A 69 5.07 -6.68 1.60
N ASP A 70 6.38 -6.86 1.57
CA ASP A 70 7.14 -7.64 2.55
C ASP A 70 7.66 -6.80 3.73
N LEU A 71 7.29 -5.50 3.82
CA LEU A 71 7.68 -4.65 4.95
C LEU A 71 7.30 -5.31 6.29
N PRO A 72 8.21 -5.30 7.28
CA PRO A 72 7.94 -5.89 8.60
C PRO A 72 7.15 -4.96 9.55
N ILE A 73 6.78 -3.78 9.09
CA ILE A 73 6.05 -2.77 9.86
C ILE A 73 4.85 -2.25 9.05
N PRO A 74 3.81 -1.71 9.68
CA PRO A 74 2.65 -1.15 9.00
C PRO A 74 3.01 -0.06 8.01
N PHE A 75 2.37 -0.09 6.86
CA PHE A 75 2.52 0.87 5.78
C PHE A 75 1.20 1.57 5.49
N ILE A 76 1.19 2.90 5.58
CA ILE A 76 0.01 3.73 5.36
C ILE A 76 0.24 4.56 4.09
N THR A 77 -0.76 4.66 3.24
CA THR A 77 -0.76 5.62 2.13
C THR A 77 -1.72 6.77 2.43
N SER A 78 -1.23 8.01 2.25
CA SER A 78 -1.97 9.26 2.43
C SER A 78 -2.20 9.89 1.05
N VAL A 79 -3.40 9.72 0.51
CA VAL A 79 -3.70 9.98 -0.90
C VAL A 79 -4.51 11.25 -1.05
N ARG A 80 -3.92 12.29 -1.67
CA ARG A 80 -4.62 13.50 -2.09
C ARG A 80 -4.61 13.64 -3.60
N GLY A 81 -5.67 14.22 -4.16
CA GLY A 81 -5.76 14.48 -5.60
C GLY A 81 -5.56 13.23 -6.45
N PRO A 82 -4.90 13.34 -7.62
CA PRO A 82 -4.73 12.22 -8.54
C PRO A 82 -3.80 11.13 -8.03
N ALA A 83 -4.26 9.86 -8.12
CA ALA A 83 -3.49 8.63 -8.08
C ALA A 83 -3.69 7.91 -9.42
N VAL A 84 -2.75 8.08 -10.37
CA VAL A 84 -2.93 7.71 -11.78
C VAL A 84 -1.94 6.64 -12.23
N GLY A 85 -2.40 5.64 -12.96
CA GLY A 85 -1.59 4.57 -13.51
C GLY A 85 -0.77 3.87 -12.44
N PHE A 86 0.56 3.89 -12.57
CA PHE A 86 1.51 3.42 -11.56
C PHE A 86 1.22 3.98 -10.15
N GLY A 87 0.84 5.27 -10.07
CA GLY A 87 0.49 5.92 -8.81
C GLY A 87 -0.75 5.32 -8.14
N CYS A 88 -1.68 4.80 -8.91
CA CYS A 88 -2.82 4.06 -8.37
C CYS A 88 -2.36 2.75 -7.71
N GLY A 89 -1.51 1.96 -8.39
CA GLY A 89 -0.91 0.76 -7.80
C GLY A 89 -0.18 1.08 -6.49
N LEU A 90 0.65 2.14 -6.49
CA LEU A 90 1.41 2.55 -5.31
C LEU A 90 0.50 2.97 -4.14
N ALA A 91 -0.59 3.70 -4.41
CA ALA A 91 -1.57 4.08 -3.40
C ALA A 91 -2.23 2.85 -2.76
N LEU A 92 -2.52 1.82 -3.57
CA LEU A 92 -3.18 0.58 -3.12
C LEU A 92 -2.26 -0.36 -2.33
N MET A 93 -0.95 -0.10 -2.26
CA MET A 93 -0.03 -0.88 -1.42
C MET A 93 -0.16 -0.60 0.07
N GLY A 94 -0.87 0.46 0.47
CA GLY A 94 -1.11 0.76 1.88
C GLY A 94 -1.91 -0.33 2.59
N ASP A 95 -1.47 -0.74 3.77
CA ASP A 95 -2.29 -1.57 4.67
C ASP A 95 -3.51 -0.78 5.15
N ILE A 96 -3.34 0.52 5.30
CA ILE A 96 -4.37 1.51 5.55
C ILE A 96 -4.22 2.62 4.52
N ILE A 97 -5.29 2.86 3.77
CA ILE A 97 -5.33 3.86 2.70
C ILE A 97 -6.23 5.00 3.16
N VAL A 98 -5.63 6.14 3.51
CA VAL A 98 -6.35 7.37 3.90
C VAL A 98 -6.40 8.29 2.69
N THR A 99 -7.60 8.71 2.31
CA THR A 99 -7.80 9.41 1.04
C THR A 99 -8.63 10.66 1.25
N SER A 100 -8.22 11.78 0.65
CA SER A 100 -9.01 13.01 0.66
C SER A 100 -10.22 12.90 -0.29
N LYS A 101 -11.29 13.65 -0.01
CA LYS A 101 -12.52 13.65 -0.83
C LYS A 101 -12.29 14.11 -2.27
N THR A 102 -11.31 15.00 -2.50
CA THR A 102 -10.99 15.48 -3.85
C THR A 102 -10.08 14.53 -4.63
N ALA A 103 -9.63 13.45 -4.01
CA ALA A 103 -8.79 12.48 -4.70
C ALA A 103 -9.60 11.61 -5.68
N PHE A 104 -8.88 11.05 -6.64
CA PHE A 104 -9.41 10.06 -7.57
C PHE A 104 -8.33 9.06 -7.99
N PHE A 105 -8.77 7.87 -8.34
CA PHE A 105 -7.93 6.82 -8.92
C PHE A 105 -8.20 6.77 -10.43
N LEU A 106 -7.18 6.43 -11.21
CA LEU A 106 -7.32 6.36 -12.67
C LEU A 106 -6.34 5.33 -13.24
N GLN A 107 -6.87 4.28 -13.87
CA GLN A 107 -6.09 3.29 -14.62
C GLN A 107 -6.02 3.71 -16.10
N SER A 108 -5.17 4.68 -16.41
CA SER A 108 -5.10 5.32 -17.74
C SER A 108 -4.30 4.56 -18.80
N PHE A 109 -3.86 3.34 -18.49
CA PHE A 109 -2.97 2.58 -19.38
C PHE A 109 -3.57 2.28 -20.75
N CYS A 110 -4.86 1.90 -20.81
CA CYS A 110 -5.55 1.64 -22.08
C CYS A 110 -5.57 2.86 -23.01
N ASN A 111 -5.60 4.09 -22.44
CA ASN A 111 -5.62 5.35 -23.20
C ASN A 111 -4.31 5.61 -23.98
N ILE A 112 -3.24 4.88 -23.64
CA ILE A 112 -1.93 4.98 -24.31
C ILE A 112 -1.46 3.62 -24.85
N GLY A 113 -2.37 2.64 -24.99
CA GLY A 113 -2.05 1.33 -25.55
C GLY A 113 -1.19 0.43 -24.65
N LEU A 114 -1.17 0.67 -23.34
CA LEU A 114 -0.49 -0.16 -22.35
C LEU A 114 -1.48 -0.91 -21.45
N VAL A 115 -0.95 -1.79 -20.61
CA VAL A 115 -1.69 -2.56 -19.62
C VAL A 115 -1.35 -2.08 -18.20
N PRO A 116 -2.24 -2.27 -17.20
CA PRO A 116 -1.97 -1.93 -15.81
C PRO A 116 -0.69 -2.58 -15.27
N ASP A 117 0.07 -1.81 -14.49
CA ASP A 117 1.27 -2.25 -13.78
C ASP A 117 1.14 -2.00 -12.26
N GLY A 118 2.25 -2.15 -11.52
CA GLY A 118 2.30 -1.88 -10.08
C GLY A 118 1.34 -2.74 -9.26
N GLY A 119 0.95 -3.91 -9.75
CA GLY A 119 0.02 -4.80 -9.06
C GLY A 119 -1.42 -4.29 -8.98
N ALA A 120 -1.76 -3.20 -9.69
CA ALA A 120 -3.07 -2.57 -9.58
C ALA A 120 -4.22 -3.54 -9.91
N ALA A 121 -4.10 -4.31 -10.99
CA ALA A 121 -5.13 -5.29 -11.37
C ALA A 121 -5.29 -6.38 -10.30
N TYR A 122 -4.19 -6.83 -9.70
CA TYR A 122 -4.20 -7.81 -8.61
C TYR A 122 -4.93 -7.27 -7.37
N LEU A 123 -4.55 -6.08 -6.90
CA LEU A 123 -5.11 -5.46 -5.70
C LEU A 123 -6.59 -5.09 -5.87
N MET A 124 -6.91 -4.44 -7.00
CA MET A 124 -8.29 -4.02 -7.28
C MET A 124 -9.23 -5.22 -7.42
N SER A 125 -8.84 -6.26 -8.17
CA SER A 125 -9.72 -7.42 -8.37
C SER A 125 -10.05 -8.16 -7.08
N ARG A 126 -9.16 -8.11 -6.10
CA ARG A 126 -9.37 -8.70 -4.76
C ARG A 126 -10.18 -7.80 -3.83
N ALA A 127 -10.05 -6.49 -3.97
CA ALA A 127 -10.79 -5.54 -3.14
C ALA A 127 -12.23 -5.30 -3.64
N ILE A 128 -12.39 -5.01 -4.94
CA ILE A 128 -13.68 -4.58 -5.52
C ILE A 128 -14.24 -5.55 -6.57
N GLY A 129 -13.59 -6.70 -6.70
CA GLY A 129 -14.00 -7.77 -7.60
C GLY A 129 -13.62 -7.53 -9.07
N ARG A 130 -13.64 -8.64 -9.85
CA ARG A 130 -13.22 -8.65 -11.26
C ARG A 130 -14.01 -7.69 -12.14
N VAL A 131 -15.32 -7.63 -11.97
CA VAL A 131 -16.20 -6.86 -12.88
C VAL A 131 -15.89 -5.36 -12.79
N LYS A 132 -15.81 -4.81 -11.57
CA LYS A 132 -15.47 -3.40 -11.37
C LYS A 132 -14.04 -3.09 -11.81
N THR A 133 -13.10 -3.97 -11.55
CA THR A 133 -11.71 -3.81 -12.01
C THR A 133 -11.63 -3.76 -13.54
N MET A 134 -12.35 -4.64 -14.25
CA MET A 134 -12.40 -4.63 -15.73
C MET A 134 -12.98 -3.33 -16.26
N GLU A 135 -14.07 -2.83 -15.67
CA GLU A 135 -14.65 -1.53 -16.05
C GLU A 135 -13.61 -0.41 -15.96
N LEU A 136 -12.96 -0.27 -14.79
CA LEU A 136 -11.99 0.79 -14.52
C LEU A 136 -10.72 0.70 -15.39
N THR A 137 -10.25 -0.51 -15.66
CA THR A 137 -9.02 -0.72 -16.43
C THR A 137 -9.23 -0.65 -17.94
N LEU A 138 -10.39 -1.08 -18.44
CA LEU A 138 -10.70 -1.04 -19.88
C LEU A 138 -11.18 0.32 -20.33
N LEU A 139 -11.95 1.04 -19.51
CA LEU A 139 -12.47 2.36 -19.87
C LEU A 139 -11.45 3.48 -19.58
N GLY A 140 -10.53 3.29 -18.63
CA GLY A 140 -9.54 4.29 -18.29
C GLY A 140 -10.15 5.61 -17.82
N GLU A 141 -11.22 5.55 -17.02
CA GLU A 141 -11.96 6.68 -16.51
C GLU A 141 -11.60 7.01 -15.06
N ARG A 142 -11.90 8.24 -14.63
CA ARG A 142 -11.69 8.65 -13.23
C ARG A 142 -12.62 7.91 -12.30
N TYR A 143 -12.03 7.35 -11.24
CA TYR A 143 -12.75 6.69 -10.15
C TYR A 143 -12.64 7.56 -8.90
N PRO A 144 -13.68 8.35 -8.56
CA PRO A 144 -13.66 9.26 -7.42
C PRO A 144 -13.44 8.52 -6.09
N ALA A 145 -12.74 9.16 -5.16
CA ALA A 145 -12.45 8.61 -3.83
C ALA A 145 -13.71 8.18 -3.06
N GLU A 146 -14.83 8.89 -3.24
CA GLU A 146 -16.12 8.53 -2.63
C GLU A 146 -16.62 7.17 -3.11
N LYS A 147 -16.55 6.90 -4.42
CA LYS A 147 -16.91 5.60 -4.99
C LYS A 147 -15.93 4.51 -4.56
N ALA A 148 -14.63 4.84 -4.57
CA ALA A 148 -13.58 3.92 -4.11
C ALA A 148 -13.79 3.51 -2.64
N TYR A 149 -14.24 4.43 -1.79
CA TYR A 149 -14.58 4.15 -0.41
C TYR A 149 -15.85 3.30 -0.29
N ALA A 150 -16.90 3.64 -1.02
CA ALA A 150 -18.15 2.90 -1.01
C ALA A 150 -18.00 1.45 -1.50
N ASP A 151 -17.15 1.23 -2.50
CA ASP A 151 -16.86 -0.09 -3.07
C ASP A 151 -15.79 -0.88 -2.25
N GLY A 152 -15.19 -0.29 -1.22
CA GLY A 152 -14.23 -0.96 -0.34
C GLY A 152 -12.78 -0.98 -0.85
N LEU A 153 -12.42 -0.15 -1.84
CA LEU A 153 -11.05 -0.05 -2.35
C LEU A 153 -10.11 0.70 -1.40
N ILE A 154 -10.62 1.61 -0.59
CA ILE A 154 -9.87 2.42 0.36
C ILE A 154 -10.41 2.33 1.78
N THR A 155 -9.57 2.62 2.78
CA THR A 155 -9.90 2.39 4.20
C THR A 155 -10.59 3.59 4.86
N ARG A 156 -10.19 4.80 4.51
CA ARG A 156 -10.69 6.06 5.08
C ARG A 156 -10.87 7.11 4.00
N LEU A 157 -12.00 7.79 4.06
CA LEU A 157 -12.31 8.98 3.26
C LEU A 157 -12.50 10.16 4.21
N VAL A 158 -11.71 11.22 4.04
CA VAL A 158 -11.69 12.38 4.93
C VAL A 158 -11.75 13.69 4.15
N ALA A 159 -12.08 14.79 4.81
CA ALA A 159 -11.95 16.11 4.20
C ALA A 159 -10.47 16.40 3.88
N ASP A 160 -10.21 17.24 2.90
CA ASP A 160 -8.84 17.48 2.42
C ASP A 160 -7.94 18.07 3.51
N GLU A 161 -8.52 18.94 4.34
CA GLU A 161 -7.87 19.56 5.50
C GLU A 161 -7.54 18.57 6.63
N ASP A 162 -8.27 17.46 6.71
CA ASP A 162 -8.10 16.46 7.77
C ASP A 162 -7.13 15.34 7.38
N LEU A 163 -6.66 15.30 6.13
CA LEU A 163 -5.88 14.18 5.60
C LEU A 163 -4.62 13.89 6.41
N GLU A 164 -3.82 14.92 6.70
CA GLU A 164 -2.58 14.77 7.47
C GLU A 164 -2.87 14.35 8.91
N SER A 165 -3.80 15.04 9.58
CA SER A 165 -4.09 14.80 10.99
C SER A 165 -4.64 13.39 11.24
N VAL A 166 -5.55 12.92 10.39
CA VAL A 166 -6.09 11.56 10.48
C VAL A 166 -5.04 10.51 10.16
N THR A 167 -4.20 10.76 9.14
CA THR A 167 -3.10 9.86 8.78
C THR A 167 -2.10 9.74 9.95
N GLU A 168 -1.71 10.86 10.56
CA GLU A 168 -0.80 10.88 11.70
C GLU A 168 -1.38 10.12 12.91
N GLN A 169 -2.65 10.35 13.25
CA GLN A 169 -3.32 9.64 14.33
C GLN A 169 -3.28 8.11 14.12
N ILE A 170 -3.53 7.65 12.89
CA ILE A 170 -3.45 6.22 12.55
C ILE A 170 -2.01 5.72 12.69
N ALA A 171 -1.04 6.45 12.13
CA ALA A 171 0.37 6.08 12.20
C ALA A 171 0.86 5.98 13.66
N LEU A 172 0.53 6.96 14.50
CA LEU A 172 0.86 6.96 15.93
C LEU A 172 0.19 5.80 16.69
N LYS A 173 -1.06 5.47 16.34
CA LYS A 173 -1.76 4.32 16.92
C LYS A 173 -1.04 3.02 16.58
N LEU A 174 -0.65 2.82 15.32
CA LEU A 174 0.09 1.63 14.88
C LEU A 174 1.50 1.57 15.49
N ALA A 175 2.21 2.70 15.55
CA ALA A 175 3.54 2.77 16.15
C ALA A 175 3.57 2.44 17.66
N LYS A 176 2.45 2.66 18.37
CA LYS A 176 2.26 2.26 19.77
C LYS A 176 1.77 0.81 19.95
N GLY A 177 1.45 0.12 18.86
CA GLY A 177 1.00 -1.27 18.88
C GLY A 177 2.14 -2.27 19.09
N PRO A 178 1.82 -3.58 19.30
CA PRO A 178 2.81 -4.64 19.47
C PRO A 178 3.50 -4.95 18.12
N PRO A 179 4.80 -4.63 17.93
CA PRO A 179 5.44 -4.66 16.62
C PRO A 179 5.43 -6.04 15.96
N LEU A 180 5.72 -7.10 16.72
CA LEU A 180 5.73 -8.45 16.16
C LEU A 180 4.33 -8.89 15.71
N SER A 181 3.29 -8.61 16.48
CA SER A 181 1.92 -8.96 16.12
C SER A 181 1.49 -8.21 14.85
N LEU A 182 1.80 -6.91 14.73
CA LEU A 182 1.49 -6.12 13.54
C LEU A 182 2.22 -6.65 12.30
N LYS A 183 3.49 -7.05 12.44
CA LYS A 183 4.25 -7.72 11.38
C LYS A 183 3.56 -9.02 10.94
N LEU A 184 3.22 -9.89 11.87
CA LEU A 184 2.61 -11.19 11.58
C LEU A 184 1.21 -11.03 10.97
N ILE A 185 0.41 -10.05 11.42
CA ILE A 185 -0.89 -9.71 10.84
C ILE A 185 -0.72 -9.30 9.37
N ARG A 186 0.25 -8.43 9.05
CA ARG A 186 0.54 -8.06 7.66
C ARG A 186 0.88 -9.29 6.81
N GLN A 187 1.86 -10.07 7.25
CA GLN A 187 2.31 -11.28 6.54
C GLN A 187 1.17 -12.27 6.33
N MET A 188 0.35 -12.50 7.35
CA MET A 188 -0.80 -13.39 7.30
C MET A 188 -1.84 -12.91 6.29
N THR A 189 -2.18 -11.61 6.31
CA THR A 189 -3.20 -11.02 5.45
C THR A 189 -2.76 -11.03 3.98
N TRP A 190 -1.50 -10.67 3.69
CA TRP A 190 -0.96 -10.78 2.33
C TRP A 190 -0.95 -12.23 1.83
N ALA A 191 -0.50 -13.17 2.65
CA ALA A 191 -0.45 -14.57 2.28
C ALA A 191 -1.85 -15.19 2.05
N ALA A 192 -2.87 -14.72 2.76
CA ALA A 192 -4.25 -15.19 2.61
C ALA A 192 -4.82 -14.93 1.20
N LEU A 193 -4.27 -13.96 0.47
CA LEU A 193 -4.71 -13.66 -0.89
C LEU A 193 -4.41 -14.78 -1.90
N ASP A 194 -3.40 -15.63 -1.61
CA ASP A 194 -2.92 -16.67 -2.53
C ASP A 194 -2.85 -18.06 -1.87
N SER A 195 -3.29 -18.20 -0.61
CA SER A 195 -3.28 -19.46 0.13
C SER A 195 -4.62 -20.17 0.08
N SER A 196 -4.60 -21.50 0.15
CA SER A 196 -5.80 -22.28 0.50
C SER A 196 -6.23 -22.00 1.94
N PHE A 197 -7.50 -22.27 2.25
CA PHE A 197 -8.00 -22.10 3.62
C PHE A 197 -7.24 -22.95 4.66
N ALA A 198 -6.85 -24.18 4.30
CA ALA A 198 -6.08 -25.05 5.18
C ALA A 198 -4.67 -24.53 5.48
N GLU A 199 -3.97 -24.03 4.46
CA GLU A 199 -2.66 -23.39 4.64
C GLU A 199 -2.76 -22.11 5.48
N GLN A 200 -3.83 -21.35 5.30
CA GLN A 200 -4.08 -20.16 6.11
C GLN A 200 -4.28 -20.50 7.59
N LEU A 201 -5.11 -21.51 7.91
CA LEU A 201 -5.30 -21.98 9.30
C LEU A 201 -3.99 -22.47 9.94
N ALA A 202 -3.15 -23.19 9.18
CA ALA A 202 -1.85 -23.63 9.67
C ALA A 202 -0.92 -22.44 9.98
N ARG A 203 -0.90 -21.41 9.11
CA ARG A 203 -0.13 -20.20 9.33
C ARG A 203 -0.62 -19.41 10.55
N GLU A 204 -1.93 -19.27 10.72
CA GLU A 204 -2.54 -18.61 11.89
C GLU A 204 -2.12 -19.28 13.19
N ARG A 205 -2.18 -20.62 13.23
CA ARG A 205 -1.73 -21.40 14.39
C ARG A 205 -0.26 -21.13 14.74
N ASP A 206 0.63 -21.08 13.73
CA ASP A 206 2.05 -20.88 13.96
C ASP A 206 2.36 -19.42 14.37
N PHE A 207 1.65 -18.46 13.80
CA PHE A 207 1.78 -17.05 14.16
C PHE A 207 1.22 -16.76 15.55
N GLN A 208 0.10 -17.38 15.93
CA GLN A 208 -0.43 -17.30 17.30
C GLN A 208 0.57 -17.83 18.32
N ARG A 209 1.21 -18.98 18.03
CA ARG A 209 2.26 -19.51 18.90
C ARG A 209 3.44 -18.54 19.02
N THR A 210 3.86 -17.93 17.92
CA THR A 210 4.98 -17.00 17.89
C THR A 210 4.66 -15.72 18.67
N ALA A 211 3.53 -15.09 18.40
CA ALA A 211 3.08 -13.87 19.08
C ALA A 211 2.83 -14.11 20.59
N GLY A 212 2.22 -15.25 20.94
CA GLY A 212 1.90 -15.61 22.33
C GLY A 212 3.11 -15.87 23.23
N ARG A 213 4.32 -15.94 22.66
CA ARG A 213 5.58 -16.12 23.43
C ARG A 213 6.30 -14.81 23.73
N THR A 214 5.74 -13.67 23.34
CA THR A 214 6.34 -12.34 23.54
C THR A 214 5.95 -11.71 24.87
N ASN A 215 6.79 -10.83 25.39
CA ASN A 215 6.45 -9.97 26.52
C ASN A 215 5.29 -9.04 26.19
N ASP A 216 5.17 -8.61 24.95
CA ASP A 216 4.04 -7.79 24.49
C ASP A 216 2.69 -8.51 24.63
N PHE A 217 2.64 -9.83 24.43
CA PHE A 217 1.42 -10.61 24.72
C PHE A 217 1.07 -10.59 26.21
N ILE A 218 2.06 -10.79 27.08
CA ILE A 218 1.88 -10.75 28.55
C ILE A 218 1.38 -9.36 28.96
N GLU A 219 2.03 -8.29 28.46
CA GLU A 219 1.62 -6.91 28.72
C GLU A 219 0.19 -6.65 28.21
N GLY A 220 -0.14 -7.12 27.01
CA GLY A 220 -1.48 -6.97 26.44
C GLY A 220 -2.57 -7.60 27.33
N VAL A 221 -2.35 -8.81 27.84
CA VAL A 221 -3.28 -9.49 28.75
C VAL A 221 -3.35 -8.80 30.11
N SER A 222 -2.20 -8.42 30.68
CA SER A 222 -2.12 -7.76 32.00
C SER A 222 -2.81 -6.40 31.97
N SER A 223 -2.50 -5.57 30.98
CA SER A 223 -3.10 -4.24 30.82
C SER A 223 -4.62 -4.32 30.63
N PHE A 224 -5.10 -5.32 29.88
CA PHE A 224 -6.54 -5.57 29.70
C PHE A 224 -7.23 -5.90 31.03
N ARG A 225 -6.65 -6.81 31.85
CA ARG A 225 -7.16 -7.18 33.16
C ARG A 225 -7.17 -6.02 34.15
N GLU A 226 -6.12 -5.20 34.10
CA GLU A 226 -5.91 -4.03 34.95
C GLU A 226 -6.65 -2.77 34.45
N LYS A 227 -7.32 -2.83 33.31
CA LYS A 227 -8.04 -1.72 32.66
C LYS A 227 -7.16 -0.48 32.44
N ARG A 228 -5.89 -0.67 32.11
CA ARG A 228 -4.94 0.38 31.76
C ARG A 228 -4.51 0.32 30.29
N LYS A 229 -3.84 1.36 29.81
CA LYS A 229 -3.21 1.32 28.49
C LYS A 229 -2.00 0.38 28.49
N ALA A 230 -1.88 -0.45 27.44
CA ALA A 230 -0.72 -1.28 27.24
C ALA A 230 0.50 -0.45 26.77
N ASN A 231 1.70 -0.90 27.15
CA ASN A 231 2.97 -0.33 26.75
C ASN A 231 3.81 -1.40 26.04
N PHE A 232 3.66 -1.50 24.72
CA PHE A 232 4.33 -2.51 23.91
C PHE A 232 5.77 -2.09 23.56
N THR A 233 6.72 -2.97 23.87
CA THR A 233 8.16 -2.73 23.68
C THR A 233 8.72 -3.41 22.44
N GLY A 234 8.05 -4.43 21.93
CA GLY A 234 8.50 -5.24 20.80
C GLY A 234 9.37 -6.43 21.21
N GLN A 235 9.29 -6.85 22.47
CA GLN A 235 10.07 -7.97 23.03
C GLN A 235 9.20 -9.17 23.37
#